data_16f833d97cbc21c7850c3140a762ec94
#
_entry.id   16f833d97cbc21c7850c3140a762ec94
#
_cell.length_a   1.000
_cell.length_b   1.000
_cell.length_c   1.000
_cell.angle_alpha   90.00
_cell.angle_beta   90.00
_cell.angle_gamma   90.00
#
_symmetry.space_group_name_H-M   'P 1'
#
loop_
_entity.id
_entity.type
_entity.pdbx_description
1 polymer ?
#
loop_
_entity_poly.entity_id
_entity_poly.type
_entity_poly.pdbx_seq_one_letter_code
_entity_poly.pdbx_strand_id
1 'polypeptide(L)'
;RAVTPRTKTIIPVDIAGFPCDYKSIMALVEEPEIKAMFAATSDVQQQLGRILVLSDSAHSIGAHYEGRRSGSETDIAVFSLHAVKNITTAEGGAICLNMPAPFDNDELYAKMRLTTLNCQTKDAFTKSKAGGWRYDIVGQGMKVNMADVNAAIGLAQIRQYDKLLAERKRVFLAYDKAFRNCSWAVTPPACTADKESSYHIYALRIKDITEEQRDAIIQEISKHEVAVNV
;
A
#
# COMPACT_ATOMS: atom_id res chain seq x y z
N ARG A 1 -18.37 15.54 3.24
CA ARG A 1 -19.29 16.04 2.16
C ARG A 1 -19.31 15.10 0.93
N ALA A 2 -18.28 14.28 0.72
CA ALA A 2 -18.24 13.33 -0.39
C ALA A 2 -18.93 11.98 -0.11
N VAL A 3 -19.15 11.65 1.17
CA VAL A 3 -19.83 10.40 1.56
C VAL A 3 -21.31 10.47 1.22
N THR A 4 -21.83 9.40 0.63
CA THR A 4 -23.24 9.24 0.25
C THR A 4 -23.71 7.81 0.58
N PRO A 5 -25.02 7.48 0.53
CA PRO A 5 -25.50 6.11 0.71
C PRO A 5 -24.90 5.09 -0.26
N ARG A 6 -24.35 5.55 -1.40
CA ARG A 6 -23.67 4.70 -2.40
C ARG A 6 -22.20 4.43 -2.06
N THR A 7 -21.62 5.18 -1.12
CA THR A 7 -20.21 4.99 -0.73
C THR A 7 -20.05 3.68 0.03
N LYS A 8 -19.27 2.73 -0.51
CA LYS A 8 -19.04 1.40 0.08
C LYS A 8 -17.63 1.22 0.59
N THR A 9 -16.69 1.94 0.00
CA THR A 9 -15.26 1.84 0.34
C THR A 9 -14.63 3.22 0.24
N ILE A 10 -13.71 3.52 1.15
CA ILE A 10 -12.76 4.62 1.08
C ILE A 10 -11.39 4.01 0.82
N ILE A 11 -10.69 4.50 -0.21
CA ILE A 11 -9.36 4.02 -0.59
C ILE A 11 -8.37 5.19 -0.45
N PRO A 12 -7.83 5.43 0.75
CA PRO A 12 -6.75 6.41 0.93
C PRO A 12 -5.45 5.88 0.36
N VAL A 13 -4.67 6.77 -0.27
CA VAL A 13 -3.39 6.43 -0.90
C VAL A 13 -2.25 7.06 -0.11
N ASP A 14 -1.30 6.25 0.36
CA ASP A 14 -0.06 6.71 1.01
C ASP A 14 0.92 7.25 -0.02
N ILE A 15 0.54 8.36 -0.67
CA ILE A 15 1.29 8.91 -1.78
C ILE A 15 2.74 9.23 -1.40
N ALA A 16 3.69 8.84 -2.25
CA ALA A 16 5.12 9.03 -2.04
C ALA A 16 5.70 8.35 -0.78
N GLY A 17 4.87 7.56 -0.06
CA GLY A 17 5.28 6.82 1.13
C GLY A 17 4.97 7.50 2.45
N PHE A 18 4.19 8.59 2.45
CA PHE A 18 3.73 9.24 3.67
C PHE A 18 2.32 8.78 4.04
N PRO A 19 2.10 8.20 5.24
CA PRO A 19 0.80 7.66 5.64
C PRO A 19 -0.30 8.71 5.69
N CYS A 20 -1.50 8.34 5.22
CA CYS A 20 -2.70 9.15 5.38
C CYS A 20 -3.05 9.38 6.86
N ASP A 21 -4.01 10.24 7.14
CA ASP A 21 -4.57 10.40 8.48
C ASP A 21 -5.60 9.30 8.77
N TYR A 22 -5.10 8.11 9.03
CA TYR A 22 -5.93 6.92 9.24
C TYR A 22 -6.82 7.03 10.45
N LYS A 23 -6.35 7.67 11.52
CA LYS A 23 -7.14 7.87 12.75
C LYS A 23 -8.42 8.67 12.46
N SER A 24 -8.29 9.77 11.72
CA SER A 24 -9.45 10.57 11.33
C SER A 24 -10.36 9.84 10.34
N ILE A 25 -9.78 9.08 9.39
CA ILE A 25 -10.56 8.30 8.42
C ILE A 25 -11.34 7.18 9.12
N MET A 26 -10.69 6.43 10.01
CA MET A 26 -11.34 5.36 10.76
C MET A 26 -12.40 5.91 11.73
N ALA A 27 -12.14 7.04 12.39
CA ALA A 27 -13.13 7.71 13.22
C ALA A 27 -14.36 8.14 12.41
N LEU A 28 -14.14 8.70 11.22
CA LEU A 28 -15.23 9.13 10.32
C LEU A 28 -16.18 7.97 9.97
N VAL A 29 -15.63 6.80 9.59
CA VAL A 29 -16.49 5.66 9.19
C VAL A 29 -17.22 5.01 10.37
N GLU A 30 -16.80 5.31 11.60
CA GLU A 30 -17.43 4.88 12.83
C GLU A 30 -18.49 5.88 13.35
N GLU A 31 -18.58 7.09 12.82
CA GLU A 31 -19.56 8.09 13.23
C GLU A 31 -20.99 7.57 13.02
N PRO A 32 -21.90 7.74 14.02
CA PRO A 32 -23.27 7.24 13.93
C PRO A 32 -24.04 7.73 12.71
N GLU A 33 -23.83 8.99 12.32
CA GLU A 33 -24.49 9.58 11.14
C GLU A 33 -24.02 8.95 9.84
N ILE A 34 -22.72 8.65 9.73
CA ILE A 34 -22.11 8.00 8.56
C ILE A 34 -22.57 6.55 8.47
N LYS A 35 -22.59 5.83 9.59
CA LYS A 35 -23.13 4.46 9.66
C LYS A 35 -24.61 4.41 9.29
N ALA A 36 -25.42 5.33 9.79
CA ALA A 36 -26.84 5.41 9.46
C ALA A 36 -27.10 5.69 7.97
N MET A 37 -26.16 6.39 7.31
CA MET A 37 -26.22 6.66 5.87
C MET A 37 -25.80 5.45 5.03
N PHE A 38 -25.05 4.50 5.58
CA PHE A 38 -24.51 3.35 4.85
C PHE A 38 -25.63 2.36 4.48
N ALA A 39 -25.86 2.16 3.18
CA ALA A 39 -26.88 1.24 2.67
C ALA A 39 -26.20 -0.05 2.17
N ALA A 40 -26.13 -1.09 2.98
CA ALA A 40 -25.55 -2.37 2.60
C ALA A 40 -26.32 -3.01 1.43
N THR A 41 -25.59 -3.60 0.47
CA THR A 41 -26.13 -4.28 -0.72
C THR A 41 -25.69 -5.75 -0.81
N SER A 42 -24.94 -6.25 0.18
CA SER A 42 -24.52 -7.65 0.29
C SER A 42 -24.41 -8.05 1.76
N ASP A 43 -24.39 -9.37 2.02
CA ASP A 43 -24.25 -9.92 3.37
C ASP A 43 -22.97 -9.47 4.06
N VAL A 44 -21.85 -9.43 3.31
CA VAL A 44 -20.57 -8.95 3.82
C VAL A 44 -20.64 -7.48 4.25
N GLN A 45 -21.32 -6.65 3.47
CA GLN A 45 -21.54 -5.24 3.83
C GLN A 45 -22.49 -5.09 5.02
N GLN A 46 -23.52 -5.93 5.14
CA GLN A 46 -24.39 -5.97 6.32
C GLN A 46 -23.60 -6.36 7.57
N GLN A 47 -22.75 -7.38 7.44
CA GLN A 47 -21.91 -7.86 8.53
C GLN A 47 -20.90 -6.79 8.99
N LEU A 48 -20.27 -6.05 8.06
CA LEU A 48 -19.37 -4.94 8.39
C LEU A 48 -20.13 -3.74 9.02
N GLY A 49 -21.33 -3.46 8.53
CA GLY A 49 -22.22 -2.41 9.05
C GLY A 49 -21.74 -0.98 8.82
N ARG A 50 -20.69 -0.77 8.00
CA ARG A 50 -20.11 0.53 7.70
C ARG A 50 -19.30 0.52 6.37
N ILE A 51 -18.81 1.68 6.00
CA ILE A 51 -17.87 1.83 4.88
C ILE A 51 -16.58 1.10 5.20
N LEU A 52 -16.07 0.29 4.25
CA LEU A 52 -14.77 -0.36 4.31
C LEU A 52 -13.65 0.67 4.09
N VAL A 53 -12.57 0.59 4.85
CA VAL A 53 -11.36 1.37 4.58
C VAL A 53 -10.25 0.43 4.09
N LEU A 54 -9.85 0.62 2.83
CA LEU A 54 -8.78 -0.14 2.19
C LEU A 54 -7.65 0.81 1.85
N SER A 55 -6.51 0.76 2.53
CA SER A 55 -5.38 1.60 2.20
C SER A 55 -4.61 1.09 0.98
N ASP A 56 -4.41 1.96 0.01
CA ASP A 56 -3.39 1.79 -1.01
C ASP A 56 -2.04 2.19 -0.43
N SER A 57 -1.37 1.19 0.12
CA SER A 57 -0.07 1.31 0.77
C SER A 57 1.09 0.95 -0.18
N ALA A 58 0.87 1.05 -1.49
CA ALA A 58 1.86 0.68 -2.52
C ALA A 58 3.20 1.41 -2.37
N HIS A 59 3.23 2.58 -1.74
CA HIS A 59 4.43 3.39 -1.51
C HIS A 59 4.92 3.35 -0.05
N SER A 60 4.14 2.84 0.90
CA SER A 60 4.39 3.07 2.33
C SER A 60 5.00 1.89 3.09
N ILE A 61 5.43 0.83 2.40
CA ILE A 61 6.11 -0.26 3.10
C ILE A 61 7.32 0.30 3.87
N GLY A 62 7.35 0.07 5.19
CA GLY A 62 8.37 0.60 6.10
C GLY A 62 8.09 1.98 6.69
N ALA A 63 7.03 2.67 6.27
CA ALA A 63 6.53 3.84 6.98
C ALA A 63 6.09 3.49 8.40
N HIS A 64 6.01 4.49 9.27
CA HIS A 64 5.48 4.33 10.63
C HIS A 64 4.28 5.22 10.85
N TYR A 65 3.31 4.70 11.58
CA TYR A 65 2.13 5.39 12.04
C TYR A 65 1.92 5.11 13.53
N GLU A 66 1.85 6.16 14.36
CA GLU A 66 1.73 6.04 15.83
C GLU A 66 2.75 5.05 16.44
N GLY A 67 4.02 5.11 15.98
CA GLY A 67 5.13 4.29 16.46
C GLY A 67 5.15 2.83 15.97
N ARG A 68 4.20 2.42 15.13
CA ARG A 68 4.14 1.07 14.53
C ARG A 68 4.40 1.14 13.02
N ARG A 69 4.89 0.06 12.43
CA ARG A 69 4.99 -0.05 10.97
C ARG A 69 3.61 -0.05 10.34
N SER A 70 3.44 0.72 9.24
CA SER A 70 2.18 0.80 8.48
C SER A 70 1.72 -0.57 7.98
N GLY A 71 0.39 -0.75 7.91
CA GLY A 71 -0.30 -1.94 7.42
C GLY A 71 -1.38 -2.50 8.36
N SER A 72 -1.55 -1.89 9.56
CA SER A 72 -2.55 -2.30 10.55
C SER A 72 -3.55 -1.21 10.93
N GLU A 73 -3.54 -0.09 10.22
CA GLU A 73 -4.32 1.11 10.56
C GLU A 73 -5.75 1.06 10.01
N THR A 74 -5.98 0.26 8.98
CA THR A 74 -7.25 0.16 8.23
C THR A 74 -7.72 -1.29 8.19
N ASP A 75 -8.94 -1.52 7.68
CA ASP A 75 -9.50 -2.87 7.55
C ASP A 75 -8.65 -3.77 6.66
N ILE A 76 -8.14 -3.21 5.57
CA ILE A 76 -7.26 -3.89 4.62
C ILE A 76 -6.17 -2.90 4.18
N ALA A 77 -4.92 -3.35 4.14
CA ALA A 77 -3.82 -2.60 3.52
C ALA A 77 -3.21 -3.41 2.37
N VAL A 78 -2.92 -2.73 1.24
CA VAL A 78 -2.37 -3.38 0.04
C VAL A 78 -1.04 -2.74 -0.31
N PHE A 79 0.02 -3.56 -0.29
CA PHE A 79 1.37 -3.17 -0.65
C PHE A 79 1.75 -3.65 -2.04
N SER A 80 2.54 -2.87 -2.75
CA SER A 80 3.16 -3.24 -4.01
C SER A 80 4.61 -3.68 -3.79
N LEU A 81 5.00 -4.77 -4.45
CA LEU A 81 6.37 -5.28 -4.51
C LEU A 81 6.91 -5.22 -5.94
N HIS A 82 6.35 -4.32 -6.78
CA HIS A 82 6.83 -4.06 -8.14
C HIS A 82 8.30 -3.59 -8.12
N ALA A 83 8.99 -3.72 -9.25
CA ALA A 83 10.42 -3.47 -9.41
C ALA A 83 10.92 -2.13 -8.83
N VAL A 84 10.12 -1.06 -8.88
CA VAL A 84 10.53 0.30 -8.44
C VAL A 84 10.23 0.59 -6.96
N LYS A 85 9.59 -0.33 -6.24
CA LYS A 85 9.16 -0.10 -4.85
C LYS A 85 10.31 -0.25 -3.85
N ASN A 86 10.04 0.13 -2.60
CA ASN A 86 11.03 0.09 -1.51
C ASN A 86 11.53 -1.32 -1.19
N ILE A 87 10.67 -2.32 -1.35
CA ILE A 87 11.02 -3.75 -1.45
C ILE A 87 10.49 -4.22 -2.78
N THR A 88 11.26 -5.03 -3.48
CA THR A 88 10.83 -5.61 -4.75
C THR A 88 10.90 -7.12 -4.76
N THR A 89 9.96 -7.72 -5.48
CA THR A 89 9.99 -9.13 -5.91
C THR A 89 9.99 -9.22 -7.44
N ALA A 90 10.44 -8.17 -8.15
CA ALA A 90 10.24 -7.85 -9.57
C ALA A 90 8.75 -7.52 -9.84
N GLU A 91 7.87 -8.46 -9.64
CA GLU A 91 6.41 -8.31 -9.61
C GLU A 91 5.87 -8.98 -8.36
N GLY A 92 4.88 -8.34 -7.73
CA GLY A 92 4.23 -8.90 -6.55
C GLY A 92 3.51 -7.86 -5.71
N GLY A 93 2.89 -8.33 -4.66
CA GLY A 93 2.19 -7.52 -3.67
C GLY A 93 1.90 -8.30 -2.40
N ALA A 94 1.46 -7.60 -1.38
CA ALA A 94 1.02 -8.18 -0.12
C ALA A 94 -0.27 -7.50 0.35
N ILE A 95 -1.16 -8.29 0.94
CA ILE A 95 -2.40 -7.83 1.55
C ILE A 95 -2.32 -8.09 3.04
N CYS A 96 -2.50 -7.05 3.86
CA CYS A 96 -2.68 -7.16 5.30
C CYS A 96 -4.17 -7.11 5.61
N LEU A 97 -4.63 -8.06 6.41
CA LEU A 97 -6.04 -8.19 6.82
C LEU A 97 -6.16 -7.78 8.28
N ASN A 98 -6.99 -6.78 8.56
CA ASN A 98 -7.28 -6.29 9.91
C ASN A 98 -8.80 -6.07 10.06
N MET A 99 -9.59 -6.95 9.44
CA MET A 99 -11.05 -6.84 9.50
C MET A 99 -11.53 -6.97 10.96
N PRO A 100 -12.48 -6.12 11.38
CA PRO A 100 -13.01 -6.18 12.73
C PRO A 100 -13.89 -7.42 12.93
N ALA A 101 -14.18 -7.77 14.19
CA ALA A 101 -15.21 -8.76 14.48
C ALA A 101 -16.54 -8.34 13.81
N PRO A 102 -17.33 -9.29 13.29
CA PRO A 102 -17.23 -10.74 13.47
C PRO A 102 -16.42 -11.46 12.38
N PHE A 103 -15.62 -10.74 11.56
CA PHE A 103 -14.79 -11.38 10.53
C PHE A 103 -13.63 -12.16 11.15
N ASP A 104 -13.39 -13.36 10.62
CA ASP A 104 -12.21 -14.18 10.93
C ASP A 104 -11.14 -13.91 9.86
N ASN A 105 -10.04 -13.26 10.25
CA ASN A 105 -8.97 -12.90 9.33
C ASN A 105 -8.18 -14.13 8.84
N ASP A 106 -8.12 -15.21 9.62
CA ASP A 106 -7.45 -16.45 9.21
C ASP A 106 -8.28 -17.19 8.15
N GLU A 107 -9.61 -17.20 8.29
CA GLU A 107 -10.53 -17.73 7.27
C GLU A 107 -10.45 -16.92 5.98
N LEU A 108 -10.44 -15.58 6.08
CA LEU A 108 -10.28 -14.69 4.92
C LEU A 108 -8.93 -14.94 4.22
N TYR A 109 -7.85 -15.08 4.98
CA TYR A 109 -6.53 -15.39 4.45
C TYR A 109 -6.54 -16.75 3.71
N ALA A 110 -7.11 -17.79 4.31
CA ALA A 110 -7.21 -19.10 3.69
C ALA A 110 -8.00 -19.05 2.37
N LYS A 111 -9.12 -18.31 2.35
CA LYS A 111 -9.94 -18.10 1.16
C LYS A 111 -9.19 -17.33 0.08
N MET A 112 -8.45 -16.27 0.43
CA MET A 112 -7.63 -15.51 -0.52
C MET A 112 -6.52 -16.39 -1.10
N ARG A 113 -5.81 -17.16 -0.28
CA ARG A 113 -4.79 -18.11 -0.77
C ARG A 113 -5.35 -19.12 -1.75
N LEU A 114 -6.50 -19.69 -1.45
CA LEU A 114 -7.20 -20.63 -2.33
C LEU A 114 -7.55 -19.97 -3.67
N THR A 115 -8.14 -18.78 -3.61
CA THR A 115 -8.57 -18.02 -4.79
C THR A 115 -7.40 -17.63 -5.69
N THR A 116 -6.26 -17.22 -5.11
CA THR A 116 -5.07 -16.83 -5.89
C THR A 116 -4.35 -18.00 -6.55
N LEU A 117 -4.69 -19.24 -6.19
CA LEU A 117 -4.14 -20.48 -6.74
C LEU A 117 -5.21 -21.28 -7.53
N ASN A 118 -6.01 -20.63 -8.37
CA ASN A 118 -7.08 -21.27 -9.18
C ASN A 118 -8.11 -22.05 -8.35
N CYS A 119 -8.34 -21.71 -7.09
CA CYS A 119 -9.17 -22.48 -6.15
C CYS A 119 -8.76 -23.95 -6.01
N GLN A 120 -7.47 -24.27 -6.15
CA GLN A 120 -6.93 -25.61 -5.92
C GLN A 120 -6.74 -25.87 -4.43
N THR A 121 -7.21 -27.03 -3.95
CA THR A 121 -7.14 -27.41 -2.54
C THR A 121 -5.73 -27.77 -2.05
N LYS A 122 -4.76 -27.91 -2.95
CA LYS A 122 -3.35 -28.18 -2.62
C LYS A 122 -2.41 -27.32 -3.47
N ASP A 123 -1.40 -26.76 -2.81
CA ASP A 123 -0.28 -26.09 -3.46
C ASP A 123 0.74 -27.08 -4.10
N ALA A 124 1.73 -26.54 -4.82
CA ALA A 124 2.74 -27.34 -5.50
C ALA A 124 3.56 -28.20 -4.52
N PHE A 125 3.93 -27.64 -3.35
CA PHE A 125 4.70 -28.38 -2.34
C PHE A 125 3.92 -29.54 -1.75
N THR A 126 2.65 -29.35 -1.47
CA THR A 126 1.77 -30.44 -0.97
C THR A 126 1.55 -31.52 -2.04
N LYS A 127 1.43 -31.13 -3.31
CA LYS A 127 1.28 -32.08 -4.43
C LYS A 127 2.55 -32.91 -4.68
N SER A 128 3.74 -32.38 -4.40
CA SER A 128 5.01 -33.09 -4.61
C SER A 128 5.30 -34.19 -3.57
N LYS A 129 4.54 -34.22 -2.46
CA LYS A 129 4.68 -35.28 -1.45
C LYS A 129 4.10 -36.60 -1.95
N ALA A 130 4.62 -37.72 -1.46
CA ALA A 130 4.09 -39.05 -1.76
C ALA A 130 2.57 -39.11 -1.45
N GLY A 131 1.76 -39.50 -2.43
CA GLY A 131 0.30 -39.50 -2.34
C GLY A 131 -0.37 -38.14 -2.45
N GLY A 132 0.39 -37.06 -2.64
CA GLY A 132 -0.13 -35.69 -2.71
C GLY A 132 -0.73 -35.26 -4.06
N TRP A 133 -0.64 -36.10 -5.10
CA TRP A 133 -1.00 -35.79 -6.48
C TRP A 133 -2.48 -35.42 -6.68
N ARG A 134 -3.38 -35.96 -5.87
CA ARG A 134 -4.82 -35.71 -5.98
C ARG A 134 -5.21 -34.42 -5.27
N TYR A 135 -5.87 -33.54 -5.97
CA TYR A 135 -6.45 -32.29 -5.48
C TYR A 135 -7.76 -32.00 -6.19
N ASP A 136 -8.56 -31.12 -5.60
CA ASP A 136 -9.84 -30.68 -6.16
C ASP A 136 -9.77 -29.20 -6.54
N ILE A 137 -10.61 -28.77 -7.48
CA ILE A 137 -10.88 -27.37 -7.80
C ILE A 137 -12.26 -27.07 -7.26
N VAL A 138 -12.32 -26.22 -6.22
CA VAL A 138 -13.54 -25.98 -5.44
C VAL A 138 -14.26 -24.69 -5.81
N GLY A 139 -13.80 -24.00 -6.83
CA GLY A 139 -14.41 -22.75 -7.31
C GLY A 139 -13.66 -22.15 -8.48
N GLN A 140 -14.13 -20.98 -8.92
CA GLN A 140 -13.43 -20.18 -9.92
C GLN A 140 -12.43 -19.28 -9.21
N GLY A 141 -11.16 -19.40 -9.54
CA GLY A 141 -10.07 -18.61 -8.98
C GLY A 141 -9.20 -17.96 -10.04
N MET A 142 -8.11 -17.36 -9.58
CA MET A 142 -7.10 -16.69 -10.41
C MET A 142 -5.73 -17.33 -10.19
N LYS A 143 -4.87 -17.29 -11.19
CA LYS A 143 -3.46 -17.70 -11.05
C LYS A 143 -2.60 -16.48 -10.83
N VAL A 144 -2.57 -15.99 -9.58
CA VAL A 144 -1.85 -14.77 -9.17
C VAL A 144 -0.99 -14.97 -7.92
N ASN A 145 -0.74 -16.21 -7.51
CA ASN A 145 0.20 -16.51 -6.43
C ASN A 145 1.63 -16.13 -6.83
N MET A 146 2.40 -15.63 -5.87
CA MET A 146 3.81 -15.30 -6.09
C MET A 146 4.61 -16.55 -6.46
N ALA A 147 5.44 -16.48 -7.51
CA ALA A 147 6.33 -17.56 -7.88
C ALA A 147 7.55 -17.61 -6.93
N ASP A 148 8.15 -18.80 -6.75
CA ASP A 148 9.26 -19.00 -5.82
C ASP A 148 10.48 -18.13 -6.16
N VAL A 149 10.74 -17.86 -7.43
CA VAL A 149 11.81 -16.95 -7.89
C VAL A 149 11.57 -15.54 -7.35
N ASN A 150 10.34 -15.02 -7.48
CA ASN A 150 9.96 -13.71 -6.95
C ASN A 150 10.05 -13.69 -5.42
N ALA A 151 9.60 -14.74 -4.74
CA ALA A 151 9.71 -14.87 -3.30
C ALA A 151 11.17 -14.88 -2.82
N ALA A 152 12.08 -15.55 -3.55
CA ALA A 152 13.50 -15.57 -3.25
C ALA A 152 14.14 -14.18 -3.35
N ILE A 153 13.76 -13.38 -4.35
CA ILE A 153 14.16 -11.97 -4.47
C ILE A 153 13.67 -11.19 -3.24
N GLY A 154 12.40 -11.34 -2.88
CA GLY A 154 11.80 -10.70 -1.70
C GLY A 154 12.53 -11.04 -0.41
N LEU A 155 12.88 -12.30 -0.19
CA LEU A 155 13.65 -12.74 0.98
C LEU A 155 15.04 -12.07 1.05
N ALA A 156 15.72 -11.92 -0.08
CA ALA A 156 16.99 -11.22 -0.15
C ALA A 156 16.84 -9.72 0.18
N GLN A 157 15.76 -9.09 -0.29
CA GLN A 157 15.44 -7.69 -0.02
C GLN A 157 15.11 -7.45 1.46
N ILE A 158 14.26 -8.29 2.06
CA ILE A 158 13.83 -8.15 3.47
C ILE A 158 15.02 -8.23 4.42
N ARG A 159 16.01 -9.09 4.16
CA ARG A 159 17.20 -9.25 5.01
C ARG A 159 18.05 -7.99 5.14
N GLN A 160 17.97 -7.07 4.19
CA GLN A 160 18.73 -5.82 4.17
C GLN A 160 17.82 -4.58 4.15
N TYR A 161 16.52 -4.77 4.41
CA TYR A 161 15.54 -3.73 4.23
C TYR A 161 15.79 -2.50 5.11
N ASP A 162 16.13 -2.68 6.38
CA ASP A 162 16.38 -1.56 7.29
C ASP A 162 17.57 -0.70 6.79
N LYS A 163 18.60 -1.32 6.22
CA LYS A 163 19.71 -0.60 5.59
C LYS A 163 19.25 0.17 4.35
N LEU A 164 18.45 -0.46 3.48
CA LEU A 164 17.91 0.19 2.27
C LEU A 164 17.01 1.38 2.64
N LEU A 165 16.17 1.23 3.65
CA LEU A 165 15.31 2.30 4.14
C LEU A 165 16.12 3.46 4.72
N ALA A 166 17.18 3.18 5.48
CA ALA A 166 18.08 4.20 6.02
C ALA A 166 18.78 5.01 4.90
N GLU A 167 19.21 4.35 3.82
CA GLU A 167 19.80 5.04 2.68
C GLU A 167 18.78 5.92 1.94
N ARG A 168 17.54 5.45 1.75
CA ARG A 168 16.45 6.28 1.20
C ARG A 168 16.19 7.50 2.07
N LYS A 169 16.12 7.33 3.38
CA LYS A 169 15.97 8.42 4.35
C LYS A 169 17.10 9.44 4.20
N ARG A 170 18.35 8.98 4.11
CA ARG A 170 19.52 9.84 3.96
C ARG A 170 19.41 10.70 2.69
N VAL A 171 19.07 10.10 1.54
CA VAL A 171 18.89 10.80 0.26
C VAL A 171 17.72 11.79 0.35
N PHE A 172 16.58 11.36 0.87
CA PHE A 172 15.40 12.22 1.04
C PHE A 172 15.70 13.46 1.89
N LEU A 173 16.39 13.29 3.02
CA LEU A 173 16.76 14.39 3.90
C LEU A 173 17.82 15.32 3.28
N ALA A 174 18.67 14.82 2.38
CA ALA A 174 19.59 15.65 1.61
C ALA A 174 18.84 16.58 0.66
N TYR A 175 17.84 16.09 -0.06
CA TYR A 175 16.94 16.90 -0.88
C TYR A 175 16.16 17.91 -0.02
N ASP A 176 15.60 17.46 1.10
CA ASP A 176 14.85 18.34 2.00
C ASP A 176 15.73 19.48 2.53
N LYS A 177 16.95 19.20 2.92
CA LYS A 177 17.93 20.22 3.34
C LYS A 177 18.21 21.24 2.23
N ALA A 178 18.28 20.78 0.97
CA ALA A 178 18.55 21.65 -0.18
C ALA A 178 17.34 22.55 -0.52
N PHE A 179 16.12 22.04 -0.42
CA PHE A 179 14.94 22.71 -0.96
C PHE A 179 14.05 23.37 0.10
N ARG A 180 14.07 22.98 1.38
CA ARG A 180 13.15 23.48 2.42
C ARG A 180 13.14 25.00 2.58
N ASN A 181 14.25 25.68 2.29
CA ASN A 181 14.38 27.13 2.43
C ASN A 181 14.17 27.86 1.08
N CYS A 182 13.91 27.17 -0.01
CA CYS A 182 13.62 27.78 -1.31
C CYS A 182 12.17 28.29 -1.31
N SER A 183 11.96 29.59 -1.53
CA SER A 183 10.62 30.21 -1.48
C SER A 183 9.65 29.63 -2.50
N TRP A 184 10.17 29.14 -3.61
CA TRP A 184 9.42 28.52 -4.71
C TRP A 184 9.08 27.05 -4.47
N ALA A 185 9.75 26.38 -3.53
CA ALA A 185 9.59 24.93 -3.31
C ALA A 185 8.48 24.62 -2.31
N VAL A 186 7.74 23.53 -2.56
CA VAL A 186 6.90 22.85 -1.57
C VAL A 186 7.45 21.44 -1.40
N THR A 187 8.13 21.21 -0.30
CA THR A 187 8.77 19.94 0.01
C THR A 187 7.78 18.93 0.61
N PRO A 188 7.92 17.62 0.32
CA PRO A 188 7.09 16.59 0.94
C PRO A 188 7.42 16.44 2.43
N PRO A 189 6.46 16.04 3.29
CA PRO A 189 6.72 15.76 4.69
C PRO A 189 7.60 14.50 4.83
N ALA A 190 8.61 14.58 5.70
CA ALA A 190 9.44 13.45 6.12
C ALA A 190 8.83 12.73 7.32
N CYS A 191 8.44 13.50 8.34
CA CYS A 191 7.84 13.01 9.57
C CYS A 191 6.96 14.09 10.23
N THR A 192 6.04 13.63 11.06
CA THR A 192 5.26 14.40 12.03
C THR A 192 5.44 13.78 13.41
N ALA A 193 4.70 14.23 14.41
CA ALA A 193 4.74 13.64 15.75
C ALA A 193 4.28 12.18 15.78
N ASP A 194 3.41 11.79 14.86
CA ASP A 194 2.72 10.49 14.80
C ASP A 194 3.05 9.66 13.55
N LYS A 195 3.75 10.23 12.55
CA LYS A 195 4.02 9.57 11.27
C LYS A 195 5.47 9.74 10.83
N GLU A 196 5.98 8.71 10.16
CA GLU A 196 7.25 8.74 9.45
C GLU A 196 7.08 8.13 8.06
N SER A 197 7.61 8.82 7.04
CA SER A 197 7.58 8.37 5.65
C SER A 197 8.40 7.10 5.44
N SER A 198 8.04 6.30 4.44
CA SER A 198 8.91 5.26 3.89
C SER A 198 9.98 5.82 2.95
N TYR A 199 9.99 7.13 2.71
CA TYR A 199 10.96 7.82 1.85
C TYR A 199 11.00 7.26 0.42
N HIS A 200 9.83 6.87 -0.11
CA HIS A 200 9.74 6.22 -1.41
C HIS A 200 10.02 7.19 -2.55
N ILE A 201 9.37 8.33 -2.58
CA ILE A 201 9.53 9.39 -3.59
C ILE A 201 9.71 10.73 -2.88
N TYR A 202 10.65 11.55 -3.35
CA TYR A 202 10.74 12.96 -2.98
C TYR A 202 9.89 13.78 -3.95
N ALA A 203 8.62 13.97 -3.62
CA ALA A 203 7.64 14.66 -4.44
C ALA A 203 7.78 16.18 -4.29
N LEU A 204 8.77 16.79 -4.96
CA LEU A 204 8.96 18.23 -4.97
C LEU A 204 7.90 18.90 -5.85
N ARG A 205 7.20 19.88 -5.29
CA ARG A 205 6.29 20.75 -6.07
C ARG A 205 6.88 22.16 -6.16
N ILE A 206 6.70 22.78 -7.30
CA ILE A 206 7.11 24.17 -7.53
C ILE A 206 5.84 25.02 -7.53
N LYS A 207 5.86 26.13 -6.75
CA LYS A 207 4.72 27.04 -6.63
C LYS A 207 4.49 27.78 -7.93
N ASP A 208 3.23 28.00 -8.25
CA ASP A 208 2.76 28.94 -9.27
C ASP A 208 3.35 28.72 -10.67
N ILE A 209 3.67 27.48 -11.03
CA ILE A 209 4.12 27.12 -12.39
C ILE A 209 2.98 26.47 -13.19
N THR A 210 3.05 26.62 -14.52
CA THR A 210 2.18 25.92 -15.46
C THR A 210 2.76 24.52 -15.79
N GLU A 211 1.95 23.71 -16.47
CA GLU A 211 2.39 22.40 -16.97
C GLU A 211 3.56 22.52 -17.94
N GLU A 212 3.50 23.48 -18.88
CA GLU A 212 4.55 23.74 -19.86
C GLU A 212 5.87 24.14 -19.18
N GLN A 213 5.79 24.96 -18.13
CA GLN A 213 6.96 25.36 -17.36
C GLN A 213 7.57 24.16 -16.60
N ARG A 214 6.74 23.30 -16.00
CA ARG A 214 7.17 22.05 -15.38
C ARG A 214 7.90 21.17 -16.39
N ASP A 215 7.32 20.97 -17.55
CA ASP A 215 7.89 20.11 -18.60
C ASP A 215 9.23 20.67 -19.12
N ALA A 216 9.34 22.00 -19.29
CA ALA A 216 10.59 22.64 -19.64
C ALA A 216 11.69 22.43 -18.57
N ILE A 217 11.33 22.52 -17.28
CA ILE A 217 12.25 22.25 -16.16
C ILE A 217 12.71 20.80 -16.18
N ILE A 218 11.81 19.84 -16.41
CA ILE A 218 12.15 18.41 -16.49
C ILE A 218 13.13 18.17 -17.65
N GLN A 219 12.86 18.78 -18.81
CA GLN A 219 13.76 18.68 -19.97
C GLN A 219 15.15 19.28 -19.68
N GLU A 220 15.19 20.41 -18.98
CA GLU A 220 16.47 21.03 -18.63
C GLU A 220 17.27 20.16 -17.64
N ILE A 221 16.63 19.62 -16.60
CA ILE A 221 17.24 18.70 -15.64
C ILE A 221 17.81 17.46 -16.37
N SER A 222 17.08 16.94 -17.36
CA SER A 222 17.50 15.76 -18.13
C SER A 222 18.80 15.97 -18.90
N LYS A 223 19.13 17.23 -19.31
CA LYS A 223 20.41 17.55 -19.96
C LYS A 223 21.62 17.39 -19.04
N HIS A 224 21.39 17.36 -17.74
CA HIS A 224 22.41 17.13 -16.71
C HIS A 224 22.46 15.66 -16.24
N GLU A 225 21.97 14.71 -17.05
CA GLU A 225 21.94 13.28 -16.77
C GLU A 225 21.15 12.90 -15.48
N VAL A 226 20.20 13.76 -15.09
CA VAL A 226 19.31 13.50 -13.96
C VAL A 226 17.92 13.14 -14.48
N ALA A 227 17.50 11.89 -14.25
CA ALA A 227 16.16 11.44 -14.59
C ALA A 227 15.18 11.87 -13.49
N VAL A 228 14.16 12.62 -13.88
CA VAL A 228 13.03 12.98 -13.01
C VAL A 228 11.72 12.56 -13.67
N ASN A 229 10.67 12.43 -12.89
CA ASN A 229 9.36 12.02 -13.36
C ASN A 229 8.27 12.96 -12.80
N VAL A 230 7.10 12.97 -13.45
CA VAL A 230 5.92 13.76 -13.03
C VAL A 230 5.14 13.00 -11.97
#